data_cee286b10fab15529a0c4c2e65cd7c81
#
_entry.id   cee286b10fab15529a0c4c2e65cd7c81
#
_cell.length_a   1.000
_cell.length_b   1.000
_cell.length_c   1.000
_cell.angle_alpha   90.00
_cell.angle_beta   90.00
_cell.angle_gamma   90.00
#
_symmetry.space_group_name_H-M   'P 1'
#
loop_
_entity.id
_entity.type
_entity.pdbx_description
1 polymer ?
#
loop_
_entity_poly.entity_id
_entity_poly.type
_entity_poly.pdbx_seq_one_letter_code
_entity_poly.pdbx_strand_id
1 'polypeptide(L)'
;GVAWVFLIFWLNVAAVIFSSRGYFGDTAPRRENSQLRAWWNRNYYGILVGLALFVAIAVRTGWNVLPAMNASGTQLWDMTGGSDPWYMKRVIDYVVAERSHYIFDADRAYPMGSINPRPPLFSWSLALGGIALSWVTGASEATMVWWSVASLPAIYGALIVLPIAAIARRVHSDLAGIFAAWLIALMPGHIGHSTFALADHDSFALLFISMAFYFWVKAME
;
A
#
# COMPACT_ATOMS: atom_id res chain seq x y z
N GLY A 1 -7.05 -12.22 14.26
CA GLY A 1 -6.92 -11.58 13.02
C GLY A 1 -7.98 -10.53 12.68
N VAL A 2 -8.95 -10.88 11.87
CA VAL A 2 -9.91 -9.95 11.23
C VAL A 2 -10.77 -9.17 12.25
N ALA A 3 -11.10 -9.77 13.39
CA ALA A 3 -11.91 -9.14 14.42
C ALA A 3 -11.32 -7.82 14.97
N TRP A 4 -10.02 -7.72 15.12
CA TRP A 4 -9.36 -6.50 15.59
C TRP A 4 -9.43 -5.37 14.57
N VAL A 5 -9.37 -5.68 13.27
CA VAL A 5 -9.50 -4.70 12.19
C VAL A 5 -10.91 -4.10 12.19
N PHE A 6 -11.94 -4.93 12.35
CA PHE A 6 -13.32 -4.48 12.50
C PHE A 6 -13.52 -3.65 13.76
N LEU A 7 -12.94 -4.06 14.87
CA LEU A 7 -13.02 -3.30 16.12
C LEU A 7 -12.38 -1.92 15.97
N ILE A 8 -11.19 -1.83 15.39
CA ILE A 8 -10.51 -0.55 15.14
C ILE A 8 -11.34 0.32 14.20
N PHE A 9 -11.91 -0.26 13.12
CA PHE A 9 -12.80 0.45 12.21
C PHE A 9 -13.99 1.05 12.95
N TRP A 10 -14.74 0.26 13.74
CA TRP A 10 -15.90 0.73 14.48
C TRP A 10 -15.57 1.73 15.58
N LEU A 11 -14.44 1.58 16.25
CA LEU A 11 -13.95 2.58 17.21
C LEU A 11 -13.67 3.93 16.53
N ASN A 12 -13.11 3.91 15.31
CA ASN A 12 -12.90 5.14 14.53
C ASN A 12 -14.23 5.75 14.08
N VAL A 13 -15.17 4.95 13.58
CA VAL A 13 -16.52 5.41 13.22
C VAL A 13 -17.20 6.03 14.43
N ALA A 14 -17.16 5.38 15.58
CA ALA A 14 -17.70 5.88 16.82
C ALA A 14 -17.02 7.21 17.22
N ALA A 15 -15.69 7.28 17.22
CA ALA A 15 -14.94 8.49 17.54
C ALA A 15 -15.34 9.69 16.65
N VAL A 16 -15.53 9.44 15.35
CA VAL A 16 -15.98 10.46 14.40
C VAL A 16 -17.42 10.89 14.67
N ILE A 17 -18.34 9.94 14.91
CA ILE A 17 -19.75 10.25 15.23
C ILE A 17 -19.86 11.03 16.54
N PHE A 18 -19.12 10.61 17.56
CA PHE A 18 -19.10 11.32 18.86
C PHE A 18 -18.47 12.70 18.74
N SER A 19 -17.44 12.86 17.91
CA SER A 19 -16.80 14.15 17.64
C SER A 19 -17.70 15.12 16.85
N SER A 20 -18.45 14.60 15.86
CA SER A 20 -19.27 15.44 14.97
C SER A 20 -20.61 15.89 15.56
N ARG A 21 -21.16 15.16 16.54
CA ARG A 21 -22.48 15.42 17.08
C ARG A 21 -22.51 16.28 18.35
N GLY A 22 -21.37 16.77 18.85
CA GLY A 22 -21.36 17.53 20.12
C GLY A 22 -22.03 16.77 21.29
N TYR A 23 -21.96 15.44 21.26
CA TYR A 23 -22.70 14.56 22.18
C TYR A 23 -22.24 14.63 23.63
N PHE A 24 -21.27 15.46 23.92
CA PHE A 24 -20.99 15.95 25.27
C PHE A 24 -21.84 17.20 25.47
N GLY A 25 -23.13 16.97 25.67
CA GLY A 25 -24.08 18.03 25.97
C GLY A 25 -23.55 18.93 27.06
N ASP A 26 -23.96 20.20 27.00
CA ASP A 26 -23.70 21.28 27.96
C ASP A 26 -24.17 20.95 29.37
N THR A 27 -23.56 19.96 30.01
CA THR A 27 -23.74 19.69 31.42
C THR A 27 -22.45 19.93 32.16
N ALA A 28 -22.35 21.14 32.71
CA ALA A 28 -21.34 21.69 33.64
C ALA A 28 -19.96 21.99 33.00
N PRO A 29 -19.31 23.11 33.40
CA PRO A 29 -17.99 23.49 32.92
C PRO A 29 -16.95 22.56 33.53
N ARG A 30 -16.75 21.39 32.94
CA ARG A 30 -15.50 20.67 33.13
C ARG A 30 -14.42 21.59 32.60
N ARG A 31 -13.42 21.89 33.42
CA ARG A 31 -12.13 22.41 33.00
C ARG A 31 -11.49 21.38 32.04
N GLU A 32 -12.12 21.16 30.92
CA GLU A 32 -11.60 20.30 29.87
C GLU A 32 -10.40 21.02 29.23
N ASN A 33 -9.33 20.32 29.11
CA ASN A 33 -8.07 20.77 28.56
C ASN A 33 -8.35 21.35 27.14
N SER A 34 -8.68 22.64 27.06
CA SER A 34 -9.04 23.33 25.82
C SER A 34 -7.95 23.18 24.75
N GLN A 35 -6.71 23.00 25.21
CA GLN A 35 -5.56 22.74 24.35
C GLN A 35 -5.60 21.35 23.69
N LEU A 36 -5.98 20.30 24.43
CA LEU A 36 -6.09 18.93 23.88
C LEU A 36 -7.22 18.84 22.86
N ARG A 37 -8.36 19.48 23.13
CA ARG A 37 -9.49 19.54 22.20
C ARG A 37 -9.14 20.32 20.94
N ALA A 38 -8.46 21.46 21.07
CA ALA A 38 -8.01 22.24 19.94
C ALA A 38 -6.95 21.49 19.10
N TRP A 39 -6.04 20.78 19.76
CA TRP A 39 -5.07 19.92 19.09
C TRP A 39 -5.76 18.78 18.33
N TRP A 40 -6.70 18.06 18.96
CA TRP A 40 -7.48 17.00 18.31
C TRP A 40 -8.24 17.53 17.10
N ASN A 41 -8.99 18.60 17.23
CA ASN A 41 -9.76 19.19 16.13
C ASN A 41 -8.89 19.58 14.93
N ARG A 42 -7.63 19.89 15.17
CA ARG A 42 -6.67 20.24 14.12
C ARG A 42 -6.06 19.01 13.43
N ASN A 43 -5.91 17.90 14.16
CA ASN A 43 -5.10 16.77 13.70
C ASN A 43 -5.91 15.49 13.43
N TYR A 44 -7.18 15.39 13.86
CA TYR A 44 -7.98 14.16 13.79
C TYR A 44 -8.01 13.53 12.40
N TYR A 45 -8.11 14.34 11.34
CA TYR A 45 -8.14 13.85 9.97
C TYR A 45 -6.84 13.10 9.63
N GLY A 46 -5.70 13.74 9.86
CA GLY A 46 -4.40 13.13 9.60
C GLY A 46 -4.16 11.86 10.42
N ILE A 47 -4.58 11.87 11.69
CA ILE A 47 -4.46 10.71 12.58
C ILE A 47 -5.30 9.54 12.06
N LEU A 48 -6.57 9.78 11.70
CA LEU A 48 -7.48 8.71 11.25
C LEU A 48 -7.11 8.18 9.86
N VAL A 49 -6.65 9.02 8.95
CA VAL A 49 -6.10 8.57 7.64
C VAL A 49 -4.77 7.84 7.84
N GLY A 50 -3.89 8.32 8.73
CA GLY A 50 -2.65 7.63 9.09
C GLY A 50 -2.89 6.25 9.69
N LEU A 51 -3.92 6.12 10.54
CA LEU A 51 -4.33 4.83 11.10
C LEU A 51 -4.89 3.89 10.00
N ALA A 52 -5.68 4.41 9.07
CA ALA A 52 -6.16 3.64 7.92
C ALA A 52 -4.99 3.14 7.05
N LEU A 53 -3.98 3.98 6.81
CA LEU A 53 -2.76 3.61 6.10
C LEU A 53 -1.98 2.51 6.85
N PHE A 54 -1.81 2.65 8.16
CA PHE A 54 -1.16 1.65 8.99
C PHE A 54 -1.88 0.29 8.90
N VAL A 55 -3.21 0.29 9.04
CA VAL A 55 -4.03 -0.92 8.89
C VAL A 55 -3.93 -1.48 7.47
N ALA A 56 -3.92 -0.64 6.45
CA ALA A 56 -3.74 -1.07 5.06
C ALA A 56 -2.42 -1.82 4.86
N ILE A 57 -1.33 -1.34 5.45
CA ILE A 57 -0.03 -2.03 5.43
C ILE A 57 -0.12 -3.35 6.23
N ALA A 58 -0.64 -3.30 7.45
CA ALA A 58 -0.71 -4.47 8.33
C ALA A 58 -1.54 -5.62 7.73
N VAL A 59 -2.66 -5.32 7.09
CA VAL A 59 -3.52 -6.34 6.45
C VAL A 59 -2.84 -6.96 5.25
N ARG A 60 -2.05 -6.20 4.48
CA ARG A 60 -1.34 -6.70 3.29
C ARG A 60 -0.08 -7.48 3.62
N THR A 61 0.55 -7.21 4.76
CA THR A 61 1.84 -7.80 5.13
C THR A 61 1.73 -8.84 6.24
N GLY A 62 0.76 -8.71 7.15
CA GLY A 62 0.73 -9.40 8.44
C GLY A 62 0.71 -10.94 8.40
N TRP A 63 0.25 -11.55 7.31
CA TRP A 63 0.16 -13.00 7.20
C TRP A 63 1.43 -13.67 6.70
N ASN A 64 2.21 -12.99 5.87
CA ASN A 64 3.31 -13.59 5.11
C ASN A 64 4.70 -13.08 5.53
N VAL A 65 4.79 -11.92 6.17
CA VAL A 65 6.10 -11.34 6.55
C VAL A 65 6.79 -12.18 7.63
N LEU A 66 6.08 -12.60 8.67
CA LEU A 66 6.67 -13.40 9.74
C LEU A 66 7.20 -14.77 9.25
N PRO A 67 6.43 -15.56 8.47
CA PRO A 67 6.97 -16.76 7.83
C PRO A 67 8.18 -16.46 6.96
N ALA A 68 8.15 -15.38 6.19
CA ALA A 68 9.26 -14.98 5.33
C ALA A 68 10.52 -14.60 6.11
N MET A 69 10.39 -13.91 7.25
CA MET A 69 11.52 -13.57 8.14
C MET A 69 12.12 -14.80 8.82
N ASN A 70 11.32 -15.82 9.08
CA ASN A 70 11.76 -17.06 9.72
C ASN A 70 12.29 -18.08 8.72
N ALA A 71 12.10 -17.87 7.42
CA ALA A 71 12.69 -18.73 6.41
C ALA A 71 14.21 -18.67 6.51
N SER A 72 14.87 -19.81 6.66
CA SER A 72 16.32 -19.88 6.62
C SER A 72 16.80 -19.33 5.26
N GLY A 73 17.88 -18.56 5.24
CA GLY A 73 18.33 -17.78 4.09
C GLY A 73 18.58 -18.54 2.77
N THR A 74 18.32 -19.84 2.72
CA THR A 74 18.36 -20.69 1.53
C THR A 74 16.98 -21.09 1.02
N GLN A 75 15.92 -20.91 1.81
CA GLN A 75 14.55 -21.15 1.37
C GLN A 75 13.88 -19.81 1.04
N LEU A 76 13.83 -19.51 -0.24
CA LEU A 76 12.99 -18.44 -0.74
C LEU A 76 11.54 -18.90 -0.58
N TRP A 77 10.72 -18.10 0.12
CA TRP A 77 9.29 -18.36 0.23
C TRP A 77 8.60 -18.19 -1.13
N ASP A 78 7.52 -18.91 -1.34
CA ASP A 78 6.76 -18.84 -2.56
C ASP A 78 6.12 -17.45 -2.77
N MET A 79 6.07 -17.02 -4.02
CA MET A 79 5.22 -15.93 -4.46
C MET A 79 3.76 -16.35 -4.43
N THR A 80 2.87 -15.45 -4.04
CA THR A 80 1.41 -15.65 -4.07
C THR A 80 0.84 -15.21 -5.42
N GLY A 81 -0.35 -15.72 -5.81
CA GLY A 81 -1.07 -15.21 -6.97
C GLY A 81 -0.74 -15.86 -8.33
N GLY A 82 -0.20 -17.07 -8.33
CA GLY A 82 -0.02 -17.86 -9.55
C GLY A 82 1.23 -17.52 -10.37
N SER A 83 1.14 -17.56 -11.70
CA SER A 83 2.29 -17.42 -12.59
C SER A 83 2.80 -15.99 -12.77
N ASP A 84 1.94 -14.99 -12.65
CA ASP A 84 2.27 -13.58 -12.93
C ASP A 84 3.36 -13.00 -12.02
N PRO A 85 3.34 -13.21 -10.70
CA PRO A 85 4.42 -12.79 -9.81
C PRO A 85 5.77 -13.44 -10.14
N TRP A 86 5.78 -14.71 -10.53
CA TRP A 86 6.98 -15.41 -10.95
C TRP A 86 7.54 -14.88 -12.25
N TYR A 87 6.67 -14.59 -13.23
CA TYR A 87 7.08 -13.96 -14.48
C TYR A 87 7.67 -12.57 -14.20
N MET A 88 7.03 -11.77 -13.35
CA MET A 88 7.54 -10.46 -12.96
C MET A 88 8.90 -10.59 -12.27
N LYS A 89 9.05 -11.57 -11.35
CA LYS A 89 10.36 -11.83 -10.71
C LYS A 89 11.45 -12.13 -11.72
N ARG A 90 11.17 -12.95 -12.74
CA ARG A 90 12.10 -13.24 -13.83
C ARG A 90 12.51 -11.98 -14.60
N VAL A 91 11.53 -11.11 -14.93
CA VAL A 91 11.81 -9.82 -15.58
C VAL A 91 12.70 -8.94 -14.70
N ILE A 92 12.45 -8.91 -13.39
CA ILE A 92 13.23 -8.11 -12.44
C ILE A 92 14.66 -8.67 -12.31
N ASP A 93 14.83 -9.99 -12.24
CA ASP A 93 16.14 -10.62 -12.18
C ASP A 93 16.99 -10.28 -13.41
N TYR A 94 16.38 -10.28 -14.59
CA TYR A 94 17.04 -9.82 -15.80
C TYR A 94 17.45 -8.34 -15.71
N VAL A 95 16.54 -7.47 -15.25
CA VAL A 95 16.83 -6.03 -15.05
C VAL A 95 18.00 -5.83 -14.09
N VAL A 96 18.07 -6.63 -13.03
CA VAL A 96 19.16 -6.57 -12.05
C VAL A 96 20.48 -7.06 -12.65
N ALA A 97 20.46 -8.15 -13.40
CA ALA A 97 21.66 -8.75 -13.99
C ALA A 97 22.23 -7.89 -15.15
N GLU A 98 21.37 -7.52 -16.09
CA GLU A 98 21.77 -6.88 -17.35
C GLU A 98 21.72 -5.36 -17.30
N ARG A 99 21.17 -4.77 -16.24
CA ARG A 99 20.94 -3.32 -16.10
C ARG A 99 20.18 -2.73 -17.29
N SER A 100 19.35 -3.55 -17.94
CA SER A 100 18.55 -3.20 -19.11
C SER A 100 17.13 -3.76 -18.99
N HIS A 101 16.18 -3.21 -19.76
CA HIS A 101 14.82 -3.74 -19.76
C HIS A 101 14.72 -5.01 -20.58
N TYR A 102 14.00 -6.01 -20.03
CA TYR A 102 13.73 -7.27 -20.72
C TYR A 102 12.65 -7.08 -21.79
N ILE A 103 13.06 -6.84 -23.03
CA ILE A 103 12.15 -6.48 -24.13
C ILE A 103 11.55 -7.71 -24.79
N PHE A 104 12.38 -8.72 -25.11
CA PHE A 104 11.95 -9.93 -25.82
C PHE A 104 12.23 -11.15 -24.96
N ASP A 105 11.21 -12.00 -24.81
CA ASP A 105 11.27 -13.24 -24.06
C ASP A 105 11.16 -14.43 -25.02
N ALA A 106 12.27 -15.10 -25.25
CA ALA A 106 12.34 -16.25 -26.15
C ALA A 106 11.57 -17.49 -25.65
N ASP A 107 11.41 -17.61 -24.32
CA ASP A 107 10.73 -18.75 -23.71
C ASP A 107 9.21 -18.56 -23.62
N ARG A 108 8.74 -17.32 -23.77
CA ARG A 108 7.33 -17.01 -23.78
C ARG A 108 6.74 -17.29 -25.17
N ALA A 109 5.59 -17.97 -25.23
CA ALA A 109 4.96 -18.39 -26.49
C ALA A 109 5.90 -19.23 -27.38
N TYR A 110 6.66 -20.14 -26.73
CA TYR A 110 7.59 -21.03 -27.41
C TYR A 110 6.94 -21.75 -28.61
N PRO A 111 7.64 -21.91 -29.77
CA PRO A 111 9.07 -21.59 -30.03
C PRO A 111 9.32 -20.17 -30.54
N MET A 112 8.31 -19.33 -30.77
CA MET A 112 8.45 -18.05 -31.47
C MET A 112 8.97 -16.92 -30.53
N GLY A 113 8.84 -17.07 -29.23
CA GLY A 113 9.08 -15.98 -28.31
C GLY A 113 7.98 -14.90 -28.36
N SER A 114 8.04 -13.92 -27.50
CA SER A 114 7.14 -12.75 -27.54
C SER A 114 7.76 -11.53 -26.89
N ILE A 115 7.25 -10.36 -27.26
CA ILE A 115 7.58 -9.12 -26.55
C ILE A 115 7.04 -9.19 -25.12
N ASN A 116 7.84 -8.74 -24.16
CA ASN A 116 7.42 -8.60 -22.78
C ASN A 116 6.31 -7.52 -22.68
N PRO A 117 5.09 -7.88 -22.25
CA PRO A 117 3.99 -6.91 -22.17
C PRO A 117 4.02 -6.07 -20.90
N ARG A 118 4.95 -6.33 -19.97
CA ARG A 118 4.98 -5.68 -18.66
C ARG A 118 5.60 -4.29 -18.75
N PRO A 119 4.99 -3.27 -18.13
CA PRO A 119 5.51 -1.91 -18.17
C PRO A 119 6.86 -1.82 -17.44
N PRO A 120 7.86 -1.13 -18.02
CA PRO A 120 9.21 -1.11 -17.47
C PRO A 120 9.30 -0.43 -16.11
N LEU A 121 8.51 0.61 -15.87
CA LEU A 121 8.63 1.41 -14.65
C LEU A 121 8.37 0.59 -13.38
N PHE A 122 7.44 -0.36 -13.41
CA PHE A 122 7.18 -1.23 -12.27
C PHE A 122 8.38 -2.14 -11.97
N SER A 123 8.87 -2.89 -12.96
CA SER A 123 10.02 -3.79 -12.78
C SER A 123 11.28 -3.03 -12.34
N TRP A 124 11.54 -1.85 -12.91
CA TRP A 124 12.64 -1.00 -12.50
C TRP A 124 12.46 -0.47 -11.06
N SER A 125 11.25 -0.10 -10.65
CA SER A 125 11.02 0.36 -9.28
C SER A 125 11.35 -0.72 -8.24
N LEU A 126 11.01 -1.98 -8.52
CA LEU A 126 11.31 -3.11 -7.65
C LEU A 126 12.80 -3.47 -7.67
N ALA A 127 13.43 -3.48 -8.84
CA ALA A 127 14.88 -3.72 -8.98
C ALA A 127 15.70 -2.66 -8.21
N LEU A 128 15.45 -1.38 -8.49
CA LEU A 128 16.15 -0.27 -7.84
C LEU A 128 15.89 -0.22 -6.33
N GLY A 129 14.66 -0.54 -5.90
CA GLY A 129 14.33 -0.67 -4.48
C GLY A 129 15.19 -1.73 -3.78
N GLY A 130 15.36 -2.89 -4.39
CA GLY A 130 16.22 -3.95 -3.86
C GLY A 130 17.70 -3.58 -3.85
N ILE A 131 18.19 -2.97 -4.93
CA ILE A 131 19.58 -2.49 -5.01
C ILE A 131 19.85 -1.44 -3.93
N ALA A 132 18.95 -0.46 -3.78
CA ALA A 132 19.09 0.58 -2.75
C ALA A 132 19.08 -0.02 -1.34
N LEU A 133 18.20 -0.98 -1.07
CA LEU A 133 18.16 -1.69 0.21
C LEU A 133 19.47 -2.45 0.47
N SER A 134 20.08 -3.06 -0.54
CA SER A 134 21.36 -3.76 -0.37
C SER A 134 22.48 -2.80 0.04
N TRP A 135 22.53 -1.60 -0.53
CA TRP A 135 23.51 -0.58 -0.16
C TRP A 135 23.33 -0.09 1.29
N VAL A 136 22.08 0.07 1.73
CA VAL A 136 21.78 0.56 3.09
C VAL A 136 22.04 -0.53 4.14
N THR A 137 21.69 -1.77 3.84
CA THR A 137 21.75 -2.88 4.81
C THR A 137 23.08 -3.65 4.79
N GLY A 138 23.85 -3.54 3.71
CA GLY A 138 25.04 -4.37 3.47
C GLY A 138 24.71 -5.84 3.14
N ALA A 139 23.44 -6.21 3.01
CA ALA A 139 23.02 -7.56 2.65
C ALA A 139 23.17 -7.80 1.14
N SER A 140 23.14 -9.07 0.72
CA SER A 140 23.28 -9.42 -0.70
C SER A 140 22.19 -8.77 -1.55
N GLU A 141 22.55 -8.31 -2.75
CA GLU A 141 21.62 -7.71 -3.71
C GLU A 141 20.47 -8.68 -4.02
N ALA A 142 20.76 -9.96 -4.23
CA ALA A 142 19.73 -10.97 -4.50
C ALA A 142 18.69 -11.07 -3.37
N THR A 143 19.14 -11.07 -2.12
CA THR A 143 18.24 -11.09 -0.96
C THR A 143 17.38 -9.84 -0.88
N MET A 144 17.97 -8.66 -1.08
CA MET A 144 17.25 -7.39 -0.98
C MET A 144 16.30 -7.17 -2.16
N VAL A 145 16.64 -7.65 -3.36
CA VAL A 145 15.72 -7.66 -4.50
C VAL A 145 14.50 -8.56 -4.21
N TRP A 146 14.70 -9.72 -3.58
CA TRP A 146 13.59 -10.56 -3.11
C TRP A 146 12.65 -9.80 -2.15
N TRP A 147 13.22 -9.15 -1.14
CA TRP A 147 12.45 -8.35 -0.20
C TRP A 147 11.71 -7.20 -0.88
N SER A 148 12.34 -6.54 -1.84
CA SER A 148 11.73 -5.48 -2.63
C SER A 148 10.54 -5.98 -3.43
N VAL A 149 10.73 -7.10 -4.15
CA VAL A 149 9.69 -7.74 -4.95
C VAL A 149 8.51 -8.20 -4.11
N ALA A 150 8.78 -8.71 -2.91
CA ALA A 150 7.73 -9.17 -2.01
C ALA A 150 6.98 -8.02 -1.31
N SER A 151 7.65 -6.94 -0.94
CA SER A 151 7.09 -5.91 -0.06
C SER A 151 6.54 -4.68 -0.78
N LEU A 152 7.21 -4.18 -1.83
CA LEU A 152 6.82 -2.93 -2.48
C LEU A 152 5.41 -2.95 -3.08
N PRO A 153 4.90 -4.03 -3.71
CA PRO A 153 3.52 -4.07 -4.18
C PRO A 153 2.50 -3.86 -3.05
N ALA A 154 2.76 -4.41 -1.86
CA ALA A 154 1.92 -4.20 -0.68
C ALA A 154 1.97 -2.75 -0.18
N ILE A 155 3.15 -2.14 -0.23
CA ILE A 155 3.34 -0.71 0.11
C ILE A 155 2.62 0.18 -0.91
N TYR A 156 2.77 -0.06 -2.21
CA TYR A 156 2.06 0.70 -3.24
C TYR A 156 0.55 0.60 -3.07
N GLY A 157 0.03 -0.61 -2.82
CA GLY A 157 -1.39 -0.81 -2.55
C GLY A 157 -1.89 -0.09 -1.29
N ALA A 158 -1.08 -0.02 -0.24
CA ALA A 158 -1.44 0.72 0.96
C ALA A 158 -1.41 2.24 0.73
N LEU A 159 -0.43 2.75 -0.02
CA LEU A 159 -0.27 4.19 -0.29
C LEU A 159 -1.45 4.79 -1.07
N ILE A 160 -2.26 3.99 -1.78
CA ILE A 160 -3.48 4.45 -2.47
C ILE A 160 -4.48 5.09 -1.50
N VAL A 161 -4.44 4.72 -0.22
CA VAL A 161 -5.24 5.36 0.84
C VAL A 161 -5.10 6.88 0.82
N LEU A 162 -3.90 7.40 0.57
CA LEU A 162 -3.62 8.84 0.62
C LEU A 162 -4.32 9.65 -0.48
N PRO A 163 -4.14 9.36 -1.77
CA PRO A 163 -4.82 10.10 -2.82
C PRO A 163 -6.35 9.91 -2.79
N ILE A 164 -6.84 8.72 -2.48
CA ILE A 164 -8.30 8.47 -2.37
C ILE A 164 -8.91 9.30 -1.23
N ALA A 165 -8.29 9.30 -0.04
CA ALA A 165 -8.72 10.14 1.07
C ALA A 165 -8.69 11.63 0.71
N ALA A 166 -7.64 12.08 0.05
CA ALA A 166 -7.47 13.47 -0.34
C ALA A 166 -8.51 13.92 -1.39
N ILE A 167 -8.84 13.07 -2.37
CA ILE A 167 -9.90 13.34 -3.36
C ILE A 167 -11.26 13.46 -2.64
N ALA A 168 -11.65 12.47 -1.85
CA ALA A 168 -12.93 12.45 -1.17
C ALA A 168 -13.09 13.64 -0.19
N ARG A 169 -12.00 14.02 0.48
CA ARG A 169 -11.95 15.22 1.33
C ARG A 169 -12.25 16.50 0.54
N ARG A 170 -11.61 16.67 -0.62
CA ARG A 170 -11.77 17.87 -1.46
C ARG A 170 -13.17 17.95 -2.08
N VAL A 171 -13.69 16.82 -2.56
CA VAL A 171 -15.01 16.77 -3.20
C VAL A 171 -16.15 16.97 -2.21
N HIS A 172 -15.99 16.54 -0.96
CA HIS A 172 -17.10 16.58 -0.01
C HIS A 172 -16.70 17.10 1.37
N SER A 173 -15.90 16.35 2.17
CA SER A 173 -15.60 16.70 3.56
C SER A 173 -14.48 15.84 4.16
N ASP A 174 -13.95 16.27 5.32
CA ASP A 174 -12.98 15.47 6.10
C ASP A 174 -13.52 14.06 6.42
N LEU A 175 -14.81 13.98 6.76
CA LEU A 175 -15.48 12.72 7.07
C LEU A 175 -15.50 11.79 5.84
N ALA A 176 -15.86 12.30 4.68
CA ALA A 176 -15.84 11.53 3.44
C ALA A 176 -14.42 11.03 3.12
N GLY A 177 -13.40 11.86 3.33
CA GLY A 177 -12.00 11.45 3.18
C GLY A 177 -11.59 10.31 4.10
N ILE A 178 -11.99 10.36 5.37
CA ILE A 178 -11.73 9.30 6.35
C ILE A 178 -12.45 7.99 5.94
N PHE A 179 -13.73 8.06 5.58
CA PHE A 179 -14.47 6.88 5.12
C PHE A 179 -13.85 6.26 3.87
N ALA A 180 -13.48 7.08 2.89
CA ALA A 180 -12.83 6.61 1.67
C ALA A 180 -11.48 5.93 1.96
N ALA A 181 -10.69 6.50 2.89
CA ALA A 181 -9.44 5.88 3.35
C ALA A 181 -9.66 4.47 3.91
N TRP A 182 -10.65 4.30 4.79
CA TRP A 182 -10.97 3.01 5.39
C TRP A 182 -11.56 2.03 4.40
N LEU A 183 -12.42 2.48 3.50
CA LEU A 183 -12.99 1.62 2.46
C LEU A 183 -11.90 1.03 1.57
N ILE A 184 -11.00 1.84 1.04
CA ILE A 184 -9.93 1.33 0.17
C ILE A 184 -8.88 0.51 0.96
N ALA A 185 -8.61 0.87 2.22
CA ALA A 185 -7.70 0.11 3.07
C ALA A 185 -8.15 -1.34 3.27
N LEU A 186 -9.47 -1.55 3.40
CA LEU A 186 -10.08 -2.84 3.73
C LEU A 186 -10.80 -3.52 2.55
N MET A 187 -10.77 -2.93 1.35
CA MET A 187 -11.43 -3.49 0.17
C MET A 187 -10.80 -4.83 -0.24
N PRO A 188 -11.54 -5.98 -0.17
CA PRO A 188 -10.96 -7.30 -0.40
C PRO A 188 -10.35 -7.47 -1.79
N GLY A 189 -11.02 -6.96 -2.83
CA GLY A 189 -10.51 -7.03 -4.20
C GLY A 189 -9.17 -6.30 -4.35
N HIS A 190 -9.01 -5.13 -3.74
CA HIS A 190 -7.75 -4.39 -3.77
C HIS A 190 -6.65 -5.04 -2.91
N ILE A 191 -7.01 -5.60 -1.75
CA ILE A 191 -6.08 -6.36 -0.92
C ILE A 191 -5.55 -7.57 -1.70
N GLY A 192 -6.45 -8.31 -2.39
CA GLY A 192 -6.10 -9.50 -3.17
C GLY A 192 -5.08 -9.25 -4.28
N HIS A 193 -5.00 -8.01 -4.80
CA HIS A 193 -4.03 -7.59 -5.84
C HIS A 193 -2.84 -6.79 -5.29
N SER A 194 -2.65 -6.74 -3.98
CA SER A 194 -1.59 -5.97 -3.34
C SER A 194 -1.08 -6.58 -2.03
N THR A 195 -1.13 -7.90 -1.90
CA THR A 195 -0.59 -8.60 -0.73
C THR A 195 0.92 -8.77 -0.82
N PHE A 196 1.56 -8.97 0.32
CA PHE A 196 2.98 -9.33 0.39
C PHE A 196 3.26 -10.61 -0.42
N ALA A 197 4.36 -10.62 -1.15
CA ALA A 197 4.78 -11.66 -2.08
C ALA A 197 3.91 -11.79 -3.35
N LEU A 198 3.04 -10.83 -3.64
CA LEU A 198 2.30 -10.71 -4.89
C LEU A 198 2.93 -9.61 -5.75
N ALA A 199 3.89 -9.98 -6.59
CA ALA A 199 4.56 -9.06 -7.50
C ALA A 199 3.69 -8.78 -8.73
N ASP A 200 2.56 -8.08 -8.51
CA ASP A 200 1.66 -7.64 -9.57
C ASP A 200 1.70 -6.11 -9.71
N HIS A 201 1.60 -5.63 -10.95
CA HIS A 201 1.70 -4.21 -11.27
C HIS A 201 0.41 -3.43 -11.00
N ASP A 202 -0.70 -4.09 -10.70
CA ASP A 202 -2.02 -3.46 -10.52
C ASP A 202 -2.01 -2.41 -9.42
N SER A 203 -1.40 -2.72 -8.26
CA SER A 203 -1.31 -1.78 -7.15
C SER A 203 -0.48 -0.54 -7.49
N PHE A 204 0.59 -0.71 -8.26
CA PHE A 204 1.43 0.37 -8.74
C PHE A 204 0.68 1.27 -9.74
N ALA A 205 0.03 0.67 -10.74
CA ALA A 205 -0.76 1.39 -11.71
C ALA A 205 -1.89 2.19 -11.05
N LEU A 206 -2.64 1.56 -10.14
CA LEU A 206 -3.74 2.20 -9.43
C LEU A 206 -3.28 3.35 -8.54
N LEU A 207 -2.09 3.26 -7.93
CA LEU A 207 -1.50 4.37 -7.17
C LEU A 207 -1.29 5.60 -8.07
N PHE A 208 -0.65 5.43 -9.23
CA PHE A 208 -0.40 6.55 -10.14
C PHE A 208 -1.68 7.09 -10.78
N ILE A 209 -2.63 6.24 -11.12
CA ILE A 209 -3.95 6.66 -11.60
C ILE A 209 -4.67 7.50 -10.55
N SER A 210 -4.70 7.04 -9.29
CA SER A 210 -5.36 7.79 -8.21
C SER A 210 -4.64 9.12 -7.90
N MET A 211 -3.31 9.16 -8.00
CA MET A 211 -2.54 10.41 -7.90
C MET A 211 -2.86 11.37 -9.05
N ALA A 212 -2.98 10.88 -10.29
CA ALA A 212 -3.37 11.71 -11.43
C ALA A 212 -4.76 12.31 -11.24
N PHE A 213 -5.73 11.52 -10.78
CA PHE A 213 -7.06 12.04 -10.43
C PHE A 213 -7.03 13.06 -9.29
N TYR A 214 -6.20 12.86 -8.28
CA TYR A 214 -6.02 13.84 -7.21
C TYR A 214 -5.51 15.18 -7.75
N PHE A 215 -4.49 15.18 -8.61
CA PHE A 215 -3.96 16.39 -9.21
C PHE A 215 -4.96 17.05 -10.18
N TRP A 216 -5.73 16.25 -10.90
CA TRP A 216 -6.79 16.75 -11.76
C TRP A 216 -7.89 17.47 -10.94
N VAL A 217 -8.40 16.85 -9.88
CA VAL A 217 -9.37 17.49 -8.98
C VAL A 217 -8.80 18.77 -8.39
N LYS A 218 -7.52 18.74 -7.96
CA LYS A 218 -6.85 19.93 -7.45
C LYS A 218 -6.71 21.06 -8.48
N ALA A 219 -6.56 20.72 -9.74
CA ALA A 219 -6.44 21.73 -10.82
C ALA A 219 -7.77 22.36 -11.20
N MET A 220 -8.91 21.77 -10.82
CA MET A 220 -10.26 22.32 -11.07
C MET A 220 -10.75 23.27 -9.97
N GLU A 221 -10.06 23.37 -8.82
CA GLU A 221 -10.32 24.33 -7.74
C GLU A 221 -9.73 25.70 -8.05
#